data_e567359b6a8ba7fc96a039261e8960b3
#
_entry.id   e567359b6a8ba7fc96a039261e8960b3
#
_cell.length_a   1.000
_cell.length_b   1.000
_cell.length_c   1.000
_cell.angle_alpha   90.00
_cell.angle_beta   90.00
_cell.angle_gamma   90.00
#
_symmetry.space_group_name_H-M   'P 1'
#
loop_
_entity.id
_entity.type
_entity.pdbx_description
1 polymer ?
#
loop_
_entity_poly.entity_id
_entity_poly.type
_entity_poly.pdbx_seq_one_letter_code
_entity_poly.pdbx_strand_id
1 'polypeptide(L)'
;MDTNRRDFLKKAALVTGAGILATAASPALASVVSPSKAPAIKKGGSKKMKLTYKPFETKFIHAFGVSGSTRSFTPLVLVQIEYDGIIGYGEAVMPPYLGESQASVLEFLKKVNLEQFSNPFELDDILTYVDGIAAYNAAAKASIDIALHDLVGKMLGAKWCDIWGYTASKAPSTSYTIGIDTPEVVRQKTREAAPYSIIKVKLGGPEDKKLVETIREIEPTKPLCVDANQGWKDKSYALDMIYWCKENGFIFVEQPIGKYNLDDMAWITERSPLPTVADESCQRLSDVAKLQGAFSAINIKLMKCTGLREAHKMVDLARALGMKIMLGCMSGETSVAISAAAQLSPAIDWADLDGNLLINNDPFEGMK
;
A
#
# COMPACT_ATOMS: atom_id res chain seq x y z
N MET A 1 -37.53 -8.35 34.54
CA MET A 1 -37.18 -9.61 33.85
C MET A 1 -35.84 -9.37 33.15
N ASP A 2 -34.78 -9.73 33.85
CA ASP A 2 -33.38 -9.47 33.38
C ASP A 2 -32.97 -10.67 32.55
N THR A 3 -33.03 -10.55 31.22
CA THR A 3 -32.53 -11.55 30.31
C THR A 3 -31.01 -11.33 30.16
N ASN A 4 -30.26 -12.22 30.78
CA ASN A 4 -28.81 -12.21 30.85
C ASN A 4 -28.22 -12.25 29.42
N ARG A 5 -27.24 -11.36 29.11
CA ARG A 5 -26.52 -11.25 27.84
C ARG A 5 -25.98 -12.59 27.33
N ARG A 6 -25.66 -13.51 28.23
CA ARG A 6 -25.20 -14.89 27.89
C ARG A 6 -26.29 -15.76 27.26
N ASP A 7 -27.58 -15.57 27.60
CA ASP A 7 -28.68 -16.33 27.01
C ASP A 7 -29.09 -15.83 25.66
N PHE A 8 -28.86 -14.53 25.37
CA PHE A 8 -29.06 -13.96 24.05
C PHE A 8 -28.02 -14.54 23.05
N LEU A 9 -26.73 -14.62 23.43
CA LEU A 9 -25.69 -15.19 22.58
C LEU A 9 -25.85 -16.69 22.34
N LYS A 10 -26.34 -17.45 23.29
CA LYS A 10 -26.66 -18.87 23.10
C LYS A 10 -27.84 -19.10 22.15
N LYS A 11 -28.83 -18.21 22.15
CA LYS A 11 -29.98 -18.30 21.23
C LYS A 11 -29.62 -17.84 19.80
N ALA A 12 -28.74 -16.87 19.64
CA ALA A 12 -28.22 -16.45 18.32
C ALA A 12 -27.43 -17.56 17.60
N ALA A 13 -26.72 -18.40 18.35
CA ALA A 13 -25.96 -19.53 17.77
C ALA A 13 -26.85 -20.70 17.28
N LEU A 14 -28.10 -20.75 17.65
CA LEU A 14 -29.06 -21.83 17.30
C LEU A 14 -29.96 -21.52 16.10
N VAL A 15 -29.89 -20.31 15.51
CA VAL A 15 -30.77 -19.89 14.40
C VAL A 15 -30.10 -20.08 13.03
N THR A 16 -28.82 -20.46 12.96
CA THR A 16 -28.11 -20.68 11.66
C THR A 16 -28.13 -22.12 11.15
N GLY A 17 -28.96 -22.96 11.69
CA GLY A 17 -29.03 -24.38 11.27
C GLY A 17 -30.45 -24.90 11.10
N ALA A 18 -31.23 -24.51 10.08
CA ALA A 18 -32.25 -25.34 9.45
C ALA A 18 -33.06 -24.57 8.36
N GLY A 19 -33.10 -25.12 7.17
CA GLY A 19 -34.28 -25.09 6.31
C GLY A 19 -34.34 -24.08 5.19
N ILE A 20 -33.86 -24.41 3.99
CA ILE A 20 -34.36 -23.84 2.74
C ILE A 20 -35.11 -24.93 1.98
N LEU A 21 -36.41 -24.72 1.83
CA LEU A 21 -37.30 -25.50 0.97
C LEU A 21 -36.99 -25.20 -0.52
N ALA A 22 -36.89 -26.27 -1.29
CA ALA A 22 -36.69 -26.23 -2.74
C ALA A 22 -37.99 -25.84 -3.46
N THR A 23 -37.88 -24.95 -4.47
CA THR A 23 -38.81 -24.91 -5.58
C THR A 23 -38.01 -25.03 -6.90
N ALA A 24 -38.49 -25.92 -7.74
CA ALA A 24 -37.86 -26.34 -8.99
C ALA A 24 -38.06 -25.33 -10.14
N ALA A 25 -37.02 -25.12 -10.97
CA ALA A 25 -37.14 -24.85 -12.40
C ALA A 25 -35.83 -25.11 -13.13
N SER A 26 -35.88 -26.09 -14.03
CA SER A 26 -35.15 -26.43 -15.28
C SER A 26 -33.69 -26.09 -15.54
N PRO A 27 -32.96 -27.01 -16.27
CA PRO A 27 -31.50 -27.05 -16.29
C PRO A 27 -30.92 -26.37 -17.54
N ALA A 28 -29.92 -25.54 -17.38
CA ALA A 28 -29.00 -25.17 -18.45
C ALA A 28 -27.61 -24.91 -17.88
N LEU A 29 -26.67 -25.78 -18.28
CA LEU A 29 -25.20 -25.62 -18.27
C LEU A 29 -24.55 -25.10 -17.00
N ALA A 30 -24.36 -25.97 -16.04
CA ALA A 30 -23.36 -25.81 -14.99
C ALA A 30 -22.09 -26.55 -15.42
N SER A 31 -21.08 -25.83 -15.89
CA SER A 31 -19.70 -26.34 -15.86
C SER A 31 -19.27 -26.35 -14.39
N VAL A 32 -19.23 -27.52 -13.80
CA VAL A 32 -18.77 -27.77 -12.44
C VAL A 32 -17.28 -27.51 -12.41
N VAL A 33 -16.89 -26.31 -11.99
CA VAL A 33 -15.57 -26.08 -11.43
C VAL A 33 -15.61 -26.69 -10.02
N SER A 34 -15.03 -27.88 -9.87
CA SER A 34 -14.85 -28.49 -8.56
C SER A 34 -14.10 -27.52 -7.66
N PRO A 35 -14.57 -27.21 -6.43
CA PRO A 35 -13.79 -26.44 -5.51
C PRO A 35 -12.48 -27.18 -5.27
N SER A 36 -11.34 -26.53 -5.55
CA SER A 36 -10.03 -27.06 -5.19
C SER A 36 -10.06 -27.33 -3.69
N LYS A 37 -9.84 -28.57 -3.28
CA LYS A 37 -9.75 -28.94 -1.87
C LYS A 37 -8.73 -28.03 -1.23
N ALA A 38 -9.16 -27.25 -0.24
CA ALA A 38 -8.23 -26.52 0.63
C ALA A 38 -7.15 -27.51 1.08
N PRO A 39 -5.86 -27.12 1.08
CA PRO A 39 -4.79 -28.02 1.46
C PRO A 39 -5.08 -28.55 2.86
N ALA A 40 -5.13 -29.87 3.01
CA ALA A 40 -5.37 -30.51 4.30
C ALA A 40 -4.25 -30.07 5.24
N ILE A 41 -4.59 -29.36 6.31
CA ILE A 41 -3.67 -28.93 7.35
C ILE A 41 -3.02 -30.20 7.89
N LYS A 42 -1.72 -30.39 7.64
CA LYS A 42 -0.97 -31.51 8.21
C LYS A 42 -0.91 -31.29 9.72
N LYS A 43 -1.60 -32.12 10.49
CA LYS A 43 -1.51 -32.14 11.95
C LYS A 43 -0.09 -32.57 12.33
N GLY A 44 0.76 -31.62 12.75
CA GLY A 44 2.11 -31.93 13.20
C GLY A 44 3.13 -30.81 13.21
N GLY A 45 2.76 -29.57 12.82
CA GLY A 45 3.63 -28.40 12.92
C GLY A 45 3.76 -27.86 14.35
N SER A 46 4.71 -26.96 14.57
CA SER A 46 4.85 -26.24 15.84
C SER A 46 3.61 -25.40 16.08
N LYS A 47 3.00 -25.51 17.27
CA LYS A 47 1.92 -24.63 17.71
C LYS A 47 2.40 -23.22 18.09
N LYS A 48 3.64 -22.87 17.76
CA LYS A 48 4.26 -21.58 18.01
C LYS A 48 4.60 -20.92 16.69
N MET A 49 4.39 -19.61 16.62
CA MET A 49 4.81 -18.82 15.46
C MET A 49 6.32 -18.64 15.46
N LYS A 50 6.98 -19.09 14.39
CA LYS A 50 8.41 -18.94 14.20
C LYS A 50 8.71 -17.81 13.21
N LEU A 51 9.41 -16.79 13.69
CA LEU A 51 9.87 -15.66 12.89
C LEU A 51 11.26 -15.96 12.32
N THR A 52 11.43 -15.77 11.00
CA THR A 52 12.73 -15.77 10.33
C THR A 52 12.81 -14.57 9.38
N TYR A 53 14.02 -14.03 9.20
CA TYR A 53 14.24 -12.86 8.36
C TYR A 53 15.64 -12.84 7.78
N LYS A 54 15.80 -12.20 6.62
CA LYS A 54 17.09 -12.05 5.95
C LYS A 54 17.18 -10.73 5.20
N PRO A 55 18.36 -10.09 5.14
CA PRO A 55 18.58 -8.94 4.28
C PRO A 55 18.47 -9.36 2.81
N PHE A 56 17.98 -8.44 1.98
CA PHE A 56 17.90 -8.57 0.54
C PHE A 56 18.10 -7.21 -0.13
N GLU A 57 18.33 -7.20 -1.43
CA GLU A 57 18.48 -5.99 -2.23
C GLU A 57 17.75 -6.17 -3.55
N THR A 58 16.79 -5.29 -3.82
CA THR A 58 16.16 -5.22 -5.15
C THR A 58 16.96 -4.28 -6.05
N LYS A 59 17.01 -4.60 -7.35
CA LYS A 59 17.73 -3.83 -8.37
C LYS A 59 16.74 -3.25 -9.36
N PHE A 60 16.86 -1.96 -9.61
CA PHE A 60 16.03 -1.31 -10.61
C PHE A 60 16.42 -1.69 -12.03
N ILE A 61 15.43 -1.76 -12.93
CA ILE A 61 15.61 -1.91 -14.37
C ILE A 61 16.32 -0.66 -14.93
N HIS A 62 15.86 0.52 -14.49
CA HIS A 62 16.47 1.82 -14.77
C HIS A 62 16.83 2.50 -13.45
N ALA A 63 17.88 3.30 -13.42
CA ALA A 63 18.15 4.14 -12.26
C ALA A 63 16.90 4.98 -11.88
N PHE A 64 16.59 5.07 -10.61
CA PHE A 64 15.37 5.72 -10.12
C PHE A 64 15.71 7.10 -9.51
N GLY A 65 15.36 8.16 -10.25
CA GLY A 65 15.57 9.54 -9.84
C GLY A 65 14.32 10.16 -9.22
N VAL A 66 14.50 10.81 -8.07
CA VAL A 66 13.51 11.67 -7.41
C VAL A 66 14.15 13.02 -7.08
N SER A 67 13.36 14.01 -6.64
CA SER A 67 13.92 15.28 -6.18
C SER A 67 15.05 15.04 -5.17
N GLY A 68 16.28 15.43 -5.53
CA GLY A 68 17.46 15.38 -4.66
C GLY A 68 18.21 14.03 -4.56
N SER A 69 17.78 12.93 -5.22
CA SER A 69 18.51 11.66 -5.17
C SER A 69 18.25 10.75 -6.36
N THR A 70 19.26 9.91 -6.68
CA THR A 70 19.12 8.83 -7.67
C THR A 70 19.73 7.56 -7.12
N ARG A 71 19.08 6.40 -7.34
CA ARG A 71 19.57 5.10 -6.88
C ARG A 71 19.32 4.00 -7.91
N SER A 72 20.15 2.96 -7.90
CA SER A 72 20.04 1.78 -8.78
C SER A 72 19.55 0.53 -8.06
N PHE A 73 19.43 0.57 -6.73
CA PHE A 73 18.97 -0.55 -5.89
C PHE A 73 18.24 -0.03 -4.65
N THR A 74 17.48 -0.92 -4.00
CA THR A 74 16.84 -0.67 -2.71
C THR A 74 17.19 -1.79 -1.74
N PRO A 75 17.84 -1.49 -0.59
CA PRO A 75 18.00 -2.47 0.48
C PRO A 75 16.67 -2.70 1.18
N LEU A 76 16.36 -3.97 1.50
CA LEU A 76 15.16 -4.38 2.20
C LEU A 76 15.44 -5.59 3.11
N VAL A 77 14.47 -5.99 3.93
CA VAL A 77 14.53 -7.20 4.75
C VAL A 77 13.32 -8.05 4.43
N LEU A 78 13.54 -9.29 3.99
CA LEU A 78 12.49 -10.29 3.79
C LEU A 78 12.17 -10.97 5.11
N VAL A 79 10.89 -11.22 5.36
CA VAL A 79 10.38 -11.79 6.61
C VAL A 79 9.49 -13.00 6.30
N GLN A 80 9.57 -14.03 7.14
CA GLN A 80 8.71 -15.20 7.12
C GLN A 80 8.20 -15.49 8.52
N ILE A 81 6.92 -15.81 8.65
CA ILE A 81 6.31 -16.32 9.87
C ILE A 81 5.71 -17.68 9.56
N GLU A 82 6.23 -18.71 10.21
CA GLU A 82 5.75 -20.07 10.07
C GLU A 82 4.84 -20.44 11.26
N TYR A 83 3.70 -21.03 10.97
CA TYR A 83 2.80 -21.61 11.96
C TYR A 83 2.10 -22.83 11.37
N ASP A 84 2.21 -23.95 12.07
CA ASP A 84 1.58 -25.25 11.69
C ASP A 84 1.88 -25.69 10.25
N GLY A 85 3.11 -25.45 9.77
CA GLY A 85 3.58 -25.78 8.43
C GLY A 85 3.11 -24.82 7.32
N ILE A 86 2.42 -23.73 7.67
CA ILE A 86 2.04 -22.65 6.75
C ILE A 86 3.00 -21.48 6.94
N ILE A 87 3.45 -20.88 5.86
CA ILE A 87 4.38 -19.74 5.89
C ILE A 87 3.70 -18.51 5.32
N GLY A 88 3.67 -17.44 6.12
CA GLY A 88 3.35 -16.10 5.70
C GLY A 88 4.62 -15.30 5.37
N TYR A 89 4.58 -14.50 4.30
CA TYR A 89 5.70 -13.71 3.81
C TYR A 89 5.44 -12.22 4.00
N GLY A 90 6.48 -11.49 4.35
CA GLY A 90 6.47 -10.04 4.47
C GLY A 90 7.81 -9.44 4.09
N GLU A 91 7.86 -8.13 3.98
CA GLU A 91 9.10 -7.40 3.74
C GLU A 91 9.08 -6.02 4.39
N ALA A 92 10.26 -5.52 4.72
CA ALA A 92 10.48 -4.14 5.14
C ALA A 92 11.29 -3.41 4.08
N VAL A 93 10.69 -2.42 3.43
CA VAL A 93 11.37 -1.48 2.55
C VAL A 93 11.42 -0.13 3.24
N MET A 94 12.63 0.33 3.56
CA MET A 94 12.83 1.48 4.44
C MET A 94 12.71 2.79 3.66
N PRO A 95 11.70 3.64 3.99
CA PRO A 95 11.63 4.97 3.42
C PRO A 95 12.77 5.84 3.95
N PRO A 96 13.58 6.49 3.08
CA PRO A 96 14.75 7.26 3.51
C PRO A 96 14.41 8.37 4.51
N TYR A 97 13.21 8.97 4.39
CA TYR A 97 12.77 10.07 5.25
C TYR A 97 12.24 9.64 6.63
N LEU A 98 12.16 8.34 6.92
CA LEU A 98 11.77 7.81 8.24
C LEU A 98 12.98 7.40 9.09
N GLY A 99 14.21 7.53 8.56
CA GLY A 99 15.44 7.26 9.31
C GLY A 99 15.68 5.78 9.62
N GLU A 100 14.98 4.87 8.93
CA GLU A 100 15.22 3.43 9.04
C GLU A 100 16.30 2.96 8.06
N SER A 101 16.99 1.89 8.43
CA SER A 101 17.98 1.20 7.61
C SER A 101 17.82 -0.30 7.72
N GLN A 102 18.43 -1.07 6.81
CA GLN A 102 18.44 -2.51 6.89
C GLN A 102 18.96 -3.01 8.25
N ALA A 103 20.00 -2.35 8.79
CA ALA A 103 20.55 -2.67 10.11
C ALA A 103 19.54 -2.40 11.24
N SER A 104 18.85 -1.24 11.23
CA SER A 104 17.87 -0.92 12.26
C SER A 104 16.66 -1.85 12.23
N VAL A 105 16.22 -2.27 11.03
CA VAL A 105 15.16 -3.26 10.87
C VAL A 105 15.56 -4.62 11.46
N LEU A 106 16.77 -5.09 11.14
CA LEU A 106 17.29 -6.35 11.71
C LEU A 106 17.39 -6.30 13.23
N GLU A 107 17.83 -5.16 13.80
CA GLU A 107 17.89 -4.98 15.27
C GLU A 107 16.49 -4.91 15.91
N PHE A 108 15.51 -4.35 15.23
CA PHE A 108 14.12 -4.39 15.70
C PHE A 108 13.58 -5.82 15.72
N LEU A 109 13.76 -6.56 14.61
CA LEU A 109 13.24 -7.93 14.46
C LEU A 109 13.82 -8.91 15.48
N LYS A 110 15.07 -8.72 15.95
CA LYS A 110 15.65 -9.51 17.04
C LYS A 110 14.88 -9.41 18.37
N LYS A 111 14.14 -8.31 18.58
CA LYS A 111 13.36 -8.09 19.81
C LYS A 111 11.95 -8.68 19.72
N VAL A 112 11.51 -9.09 18.53
CA VAL A 112 10.16 -9.63 18.30
C VAL A 112 10.10 -11.08 18.75
N ASN A 113 9.28 -11.37 19.75
CA ASN A 113 9.01 -12.74 20.20
C ASN A 113 7.56 -13.12 19.88
N LEU A 114 7.34 -13.80 18.76
CA LEU A 114 6.03 -14.30 18.37
C LEU A 114 5.67 -15.65 19.00
N GLU A 115 6.63 -16.38 19.59
CA GLU A 115 6.39 -17.68 20.23
C GLU A 115 5.50 -17.59 21.47
N GLN A 116 5.33 -16.39 22.04
CA GLN A 116 4.43 -16.17 23.17
C GLN A 116 2.95 -16.23 22.80
N PHE A 117 2.61 -16.09 21.50
CA PHE A 117 1.25 -16.17 21.00
C PHE A 117 0.97 -17.56 20.41
N SER A 118 -0.12 -18.17 20.85
CA SER A 118 -0.54 -19.51 20.40
C SER A 118 -1.54 -19.49 19.24
N ASN A 119 -2.12 -18.32 18.95
CA ASN A 119 -3.18 -18.15 17.97
C ASN A 119 -2.86 -17.00 17.02
N PRO A 120 -2.51 -17.26 15.74
CA PRO A 120 -2.20 -16.20 14.77
C PRO A 120 -3.40 -15.35 14.36
N PHE A 121 -4.64 -15.75 14.69
CA PHE A 121 -5.84 -14.96 14.43
C PHE A 121 -6.01 -13.77 15.38
N GLU A 122 -5.26 -13.71 16.48
CA GLU A 122 -5.25 -12.58 17.42
C GLU A 122 -4.41 -11.40 16.87
N LEU A 123 -4.68 -11.03 15.61
CA LEU A 123 -3.87 -10.03 14.87
C LEU A 123 -3.77 -8.69 15.59
N ASP A 124 -4.85 -8.20 16.18
CA ASP A 124 -4.82 -6.88 16.86
C ASP A 124 -3.92 -6.91 18.10
N ASP A 125 -3.98 -7.95 18.90
CA ASP A 125 -3.14 -8.12 20.09
C ASP A 125 -1.67 -8.32 19.73
N ILE A 126 -1.38 -9.18 18.73
CA ILE A 126 -0.02 -9.44 18.26
C ILE A 126 0.60 -8.15 17.69
N LEU A 127 -0.12 -7.44 16.84
CA LEU A 127 0.39 -6.23 16.20
C LEU A 127 0.46 -5.03 17.16
N THR A 128 -0.37 -5.01 18.20
CA THR A 128 -0.24 -4.05 19.30
C THR A 128 1.01 -4.32 20.11
N TYR A 129 1.32 -5.58 20.41
CA TYR A 129 2.61 -5.96 21.02
C TYR A 129 3.79 -5.51 20.14
N VAL A 130 3.76 -5.80 18.82
CA VAL A 130 4.83 -5.43 17.89
C VAL A 130 5.01 -3.91 17.84
N ASP A 131 3.90 -3.15 17.82
CA ASP A 131 3.96 -1.67 17.81
C ASP A 131 4.57 -1.10 19.10
N GLY A 132 4.35 -1.78 20.22
CA GLY A 132 4.86 -1.39 21.54
C GLY A 132 6.34 -1.70 21.80
N ILE A 133 7.03 -2.50 20.96
CA ILE A 133 8.43 -2.89 21.17
C ILE A 133 9.38 -1.67 21.14
N ALA A 134 9.17 -0.75 20.21
CA ALA A 134 9.93 0.48 20.09
C ALA A 134 9.14 1.53 19.31
N ALA A 135 9.38 2.81 19.61
CA ALA A 135 8.88 3.91 18.78
C ALA A 135 9.48 3.83 17.36
N TYR A 136 8.81 4.47 16.40
CA TYR A 136 9.22 4.45 14.99
C TYR A 136 9.26 3.02 14.40
N ASN A 137 10.26 2.69 13.58
CA ASN A 137 10.45 1.35 12.97
C ASN A 137 9.24 0.88 12.16
N ALA A 138 8.62 1.78 11.40
CA ALA A 138 7.37 1.53 10.70
C ALA A 138 7.51 0.41 9.65
N ALA A 139 8.60 0.40 8.88
CA ALA A 139 8.86 -0.65 7.89
C ALA A 139 9.11 -2.03 8.53
N ALA A 140 9.86 -2.07 9.65
CA ALA A 140 10.05 -3.31 10.40
C ALA A 140 8.72 -3.88 10.92
N LYS A 141 7.85 -3.02 11.45
CA LYS A 141 6.51 -3.41 11.93
C LYS A 141 5.62 -3.86 10.78
N ALA A 142 5.66 -3.15 9.64
CA ALA A 142 4.92 -3.51 8.43
C ALA A 142 5.30 -4.91 7.93
N SER A 143 6.57 -5.29 8.00
CA SER A 143 7.01 -6.62 7.56
C SER A 143 6.37 -7.76 8.37
N ILE A 144 6.18 -7.57 9.67
CA ILE A 144 5.49 -8.52 10.55
C ILE A 144 3.98 -8.54 10.25
N ASP A 145 3.37 -7.37 10.11
CA ASP A 145 1.95 -7.23 9.79
C ASP A 145 1.61 -7.91 8.46
N ILE A 146 2.36 -7.63 7.40
CA ILE A 146 2.18 -8.25 6.07
C ILE A 146 2.31 -9.78 6.17
N ALA A 147 3.36 -10.28 6.86
CA ALA A 147 3.59 -11.72 7.01
C ALA A 147 2.47 -12.40 7.80
N LEU A 148 1.93 -11.76 8.85
CA LEU A 148 0.79 -12.29 9.62
C LEU A 148 -0.50 -12.29 8.80
N HIS A 149 -0.78 -11.24 8.05
CA HIS A 149 -1.96 -11.19 7.17
C HIS A 149 -1.86 -12.26 6.06
N ASP A 150 -0.69 -12.46 5.46
CA ASP A 150 -0.48 -13.53 4.47
C ASP A 150 -0.65 -14.92 5.10
N LEU A 151 -0.09 -15.15 6.29
CA LEU A 151 -0.27 -16.41 7.03
C LEU A 151 -1.75 -16.68 7.31
N VAL A 152 -2.46 -15.72 7.90
CA VAL A 152 -3.88 -15.89 8.27
C VAL A 152 -4.77 -16.03 7.03
N GLY A 153 -4.52 -15.27 5.96
CA GLY A 153 -5.23 -15.42 4.69
C GLY A 153 -5.08 -16.83 4.11
N LYS A 154 -3.87 -17.39 4.13
CA LYS A 154 -3.59 -18.77 3.70
C LYS A 154 -4.29 -19.81 4.59
N MET A 155 -4.31 -19.60 5.91
CA MET A 155 -5.02 -20.48 6.85
C MET A 155 -6.52 -20.48 6.62
N LEU A 156 -7.10 -19.32 6.29
CA LEU A 156 -8.53 -19.16 5.96
C LEU A 156 -8.86 -19.61 4.53
N GLY A 157 -7.88 -19.72 3.64
CA GLY A 157 -8.11 -19.92 2.20
C GLY A 157 -8.87 -18.75 1.56
N ALA A 158 -8.71 -17.52 2.08
CA ALA A 158 -9.45 -16.35 1.67
C ALA A 158 -8.53 -15.13 1.48
N LYS A 159 -8.91 -14.23 0.57
CA LYS A 159 -8.23 -12.96 0.34
C LYS A 159 -8.72 -11.93 1.35
N TRP A 160 -7.86 -11.02 1.78
CA TRP A 160 -8.24 -9.97 2.71
C TRP A 160 -9.27 -8.99 2.14
N CYS A 161 -9.21 -8.69 0.84
CA CYS A 161 -10.25 -7.88 0.19
C CYS A 161 -11.65 -8.51 0.34
N ASP A 162 -11.76 -9.85 0.26
CA ASP A 162 -13.02 -10.57 0.43
C ASP A 162 -13.46 -10.56 1.91
N ILE A 163 -12.50 -10.76 2.85
CA ILE A 163 -12.75 -10.71 4.29
C ILE A 163 -13.26 -9.32 4.72
N TRP A 164 -12.73 -8.25 4.14
CA TRP A 164 -13.18 -6.88 4.39
C TRP A 164 -14.44 -6.49 3.60
N GLY A 165 -14.99 -7.41 2.79
CA GLY A 165 -16.21 -7.18 2.02
C GLY A 165 -16.02 -6.26 0.81
N TYR A 166 -14.82 -6.15 0.27
CA TYR A 166 -14.54 -5.35 -0.91
C TYR A 166 -14.80 -6.13 -2.19
N THR A 167 -15.24 -5.42 -3.23
CA THR A 167 -15.43 -6.00 -4.58
C THR A 167 -14.15 -5.78 -5.40
N ALA A 168 -13.38 -6.83 -5.66
CA ALA A 168 -12.07 -6.75 -6.31
C ALA A 168 -12.07 -5.98 -7.66
N SER A 169 -13.16 -6.07 -8.45
CA SER A 169 -13.28 -5.36 -9.73
C SER A 169 -13.40 -3.84 -9.61
N LYS A 170 -13.53 -3.29 -8.39
CA LYS A 170 -13.49 -1.84 -8.15
C LYS A 170 -12.10 -1.29 -7.96
N ALA A 171 -11.06 -2.15 -7.91
CA ALA A 171 -9.69 -1.69 -7.80
C ALA A 171 -9.29 -0.81 -8.99
N PRO A 172 -8.76 0.40 -8.78
CA PRO A 172 -8.24 1.21 -9.86
C PRO A 172 -6.97 0.57 -10.46
N SER A 173 -6.68 0.89 -11.73
CA SER A 173 -5.39 0.54 -12.33
C SER A 173 -4.26 1.30 -11.64
N THR A 174 -3.09 0.64 -11.49
CA THR A 174 -1.90 1.33 -10.99
C THR A 174 -1.38 2.34 -12.00
N SER A 175 -0.76 3.42 -11.53
CA SER A 175 0.10 4.27 -12.33
C SER A 175 1.43 3.56 -12.63
N TYR A 176 2.14 4.04 -13.65
CA TYR A 176 3.53 3.67 -13.93
C TYR A 176 4.43 4.89 -13.73
N THR A 177 5.47 4.76 -12.92
CA THR A 177 6.29 5.91 -12.49
C THR A 177 7.45 6.18 -13.43
N ILE A 178 7.54 7.42 -13.90
CA ILE A 178 8.69 7.97 -14.62
C ILE A 178 9.43 8.90 -13.65
N GLY A 179 10.65 8.48 -13.25
CA GLY A 179 11.54 9.29 -12.43
C GLY A 179 12.23 10.40 -13.23
N ILE A 180 12.90 11.31 -12.52
CA ILE A 180 13.74 12.36 -13.12
C ILE A 180 14.94 11.69 -13.77
N ASP A 181 15.14 11.93 -15.09
CA ASP A 181 16.20 11.30 -15.88
C ASP A 181 16.52 12.14 -17.14
N THR A 182 17.46 11.66 -17.95
CA THR A 182 17.74 12.29 -19.26
C THR A 182 16.54 12.15 -20.20
N PRO A 183 16.36 13.06 -21.17
CA PRO A 183 15.26 12.97 -22.14
C PRO A 183 15.17 11.65 -22.90
N GLU A 184 16.31 11.03 -23.20
CA GLU A 184 16.38 9.74 -23.90
C GLU A 184 15.77 8.62 -23.05
N VAL A 185 16.14 8.57 -21.76
CA VAL A 185 15.62 7.58 -20.81
C VAL A 185 14.14 7.85 -20.51
N VAL A 186 13.74 9.12 -20.38
CA VAL A 186 12.32 9.49 -20.20
C VAL A 186 11.47 9.02 -21.39
N ARG A 187 11.94 9.22 -22.65
CA ARG A 187 11.23 8.70 -23.83
C ARG A 187 11.11 7.18 -23.81
N GLN A 188 12.18 6.48 -23.40
CA GLN A 188 12.14 5.03 -23.28
C GLN A 188 11.12 4.58 -22.24
N LYS A 189 11.18 5.11 -21.02
CA LYS A 189 10.23 4.80 -19.94
C LYS A 189 8.79 5.15 -20.33
N THR A 190 8.57 6.23 -21.08
CA THR A 190 7.24 6.60 -21.58
C THR A 190 6.69 5.56 -22.54
N ARG A 191 7.52 4.98 -23.42
CA ARG A 191 7.09 3.85 -24.28
C ARG A 191 6.78 2.58 -23.47
N GLU A 192 7.58 2.29 -22.45
CA GLU A 192 7.34 1.18 -21.51
C GLU A 192 6.04 1.37 -20.72
N ALA A 193 5.65 2.62 -20.47
CA ALA A 193 4.39 2.98 -19.82
C ALA A 193 3.14 2.82 -20.71
N ALA A 194 3.27 2.43 -21.99
CA ALA A 194 2.15 2.32 -22.92
C ALA A 194 0.99 1.43 -22.41
N PRO A 195 1.23 0.26 -21.75
CA PRO A 195 0.15 -0.60 -21.24
C PRO A 195 -0.64 0.00 -20.07
N TYR A 196 -0.09 1.00 -19.38
CA TYR A 196 -0.69 1.57 -18.17
C TYR A 196 -1.60 2.75 -18.50
N SER A 197 -2.70 2.90 -17.77
CA SER A 197 -3.70 3.94 -18.02
C SER A 197 -3.32 5.32 -17.48
N ILE A 198 -2.37 5.40 -16.56
CA ILE A 198 -1.90 6.62 -15.89
C ILE A 198 -0.38 6.58 -15.79
N ILE A 199 0.28 7.71 -16.04
CA ILE A 199 1.70 7.88 -15.79
C ILE A 199 1.88 8.78 -14.56
N LYS A 200 2.64 8.31 -13.57
CA LYS A 200 3.13 9.13 -12.46
C LYS A 200 4.46 9.76 -12.83
N VAL A 201 4.57 11.07 -12.68
CA VAL A 201 5.78 11.84 -13.04
C VAL A 201 6.41 12.40 -11.78
N LYS A 202 7.69 12.11 -11.56
CA LYS A 202 8.47 12.75 -10.49
C LYS A 202 8.94 14.12 -10.94
N LEU A 203 8.53 15.15 -10.21
CA LEU A 203 8.89 16.54 -10.42
C LEU A 203 9.57 17.11 -9.16
N GLY A 204 9.78 18.42 -9.12
CA GLY A 204 10.42 19.14 -8.01
C GLY A 204 11.84 19.61 -8.33
N GLY A 205 12.17 19.68 -9.62
CA GLY A 205 13.45 20.16 -10.13
C GLY A 205 13.32 21.32 -11.11
N PRO A 206 14.46 21.86 -11.58
CA PRO A 206 14.44 22.99 -12.52
C PRO A 206 13.94 22.62 -13.92
N GLU A 207 14.00 21.35 -14.30
CA GLU A 207 13.67 20.85 -15.64
C GLU A 207 12.26 20.22 -15.73
N ASP A 208 11.40 20.46 -14.72
CA ASP A 208 10.08 19.83 -14.60
C ASP A 208 9.25 19.93 -15.88
N LYS A 209 9.18 21.13 -16.47
CA LYS A 209 8.39 21.37 -17.70
C LYS A 209 8.91 20.59 -18.89
N LYS A 210 10.24 20.56 -19.06
CA LYS A 210 10.91 19.83 -20.15
C LYS A 210 10.70 18.33 -20.04
N LEU A 211 10.72 17.78 -18.81
CA LEU A 211 10.41 16.38 -18.58
C LEU A 211 9.00 16.04 -19.05
N VAL A 212 8.02 16.84 -18.68
CA VAL A 212 6.61 16.65 -19.10
C VAL A 212 6.45 16.81 -20.61
N GLU A 213 7.08 17.81 -21.24
CA GLU A 213 7.11 17.97 -22.69
C GLU A 213 7.64 16.71 -23.38
N THR A 214 8.73 16.15 -22.86
CA THR A 214 9.32 14.90 -23.39
C THR A 214 8.34 13.71 -23.28
N ILE A 215 7.57 13.62 -22.19
CA ILE A 215 6.51 12.61 -22.06
C ILE A 215 5.42 12.85 -23.08
N ARG A 216 4.99 14.11 -23.26
CA ARG A 216 3.91 14.49 -24.19
C ARG A 216 4.26 14.29 -25.66
N GLU A 217 5.55 14.29 -26.02
CA GLU A 217 6.02 13.88 -27.36
C GLU A 217 5.61 12.43 -27.71
N ILE A 218 5.52 11.54 -26.72
CA ILE A 218 5.23 10.11 -26.88
C ILE A 218 3.77 9.79 -26.53
N GLU A 219 3.27 10.34 -25.43
CA GLU A 219 1.93 10.10 -24.88
C GLU A 219 1.17 11.43 -24.73
N PRO A 220 0.58 11.95 -25.83
CA PRO A 220 0.03 13.30 -25.86
C PRO A 220 -1.22 13.49 -24.99
N THR A 221 -1.99 12.43 -24.72
CA THR A 221 -3.32 12.53 -24.07
C THR A 221 -3.48 11.70 -22.80
N LYS A 222 -2.54 10.78 -22.51
CA LYS A 222 -2.66 9.91 -21.33
C LYS A 222 -2.70 10.74 -20.04
N PRO A 223 -3.61 10.45 -19.10
CA PRO A 223 -3.65 11.12 -17.81
C PRO A 223 -2.31 11.02 -17.07
N LEU A 224 -1.86 12.12 -16.51
CA LEU A 224 -0.66 12.19 -15.67
C LEU A 224 -1.06 12.48 -14.23
N CYS A 225 -0.26 12.01 -13.29
CA CYS A 225 -0.23 12.51 -11.91
C CYS A 225 1.20 12.90 -11.55
N VAL A 226 1.36 13.82 -10.63
CA VAL A 226 2.68 14.31 -10.24
C VAL A 226 2.94 14.05 -8.78
N ASP A 227 4.18 13.67 -8.49
CA ASP A 227 4.74 13.70 -7.15
C ASP A 227 5.95 14.64 -7.16
N ALA A 228 5.79 15.76 -6.47
CA ALA A 228 6.85 16.77 -6.36
C ALA A 228 7.85 16.45 -5.24
N ASN A 229 7.58 15.46 -4.40
CA ASN A 229 8.43 15.05 -3.27
C ASN A 229 8.96 16.23 -2.45
N GLN A 230 8.07 17.19 -2.10
CA GLN A 230 8.40 18.41 -1.36
C GLN A 230 9.31 19.40 -2.12
N GLY A 231 9.48 19.22 -3.44
CA GLY A 231 10.48 19.96 -4.23
C GLY A 231 10.10 21.40 -4.56
N TRP A 232 8.82 21.78 -4.50
CA TRP A 232 8.38 23.14 -4.74
C TRP A 232 8.41 23.94 -3.44
N LYS A 233 9.38 24.85 -3.32
CA LYS A 233 9.73 25.49 -2.03
C LYS A 233 8.79 26.59 -1.59
N ASP A 234 8.16 27.30 -2.54
CA ASP A 234 7.31 28.46 -2.30
C ASP A 234 5.86 28.13 -2.65
N LYS A 235 4.91 28.54 -1.79
CA LYS A 235 3.49 28.22 -2.00
C LYS A 235 2.88 28.85 -3.24
N SER A 236 3.35 30.06 -3.62
CA SER A 236 2.85 30.73 -4.82
C SER A 236 3.35 30.03 -6.07
N TYR A 237 4.65 29.69 -6.09
CA TYR A 237 5.24 28.89 -7.15
C TYR A 237 4.57 27.51 -7.26
N ALA A 238 4.32 26.85 -6.13
CA ALA A 238 3.64 25.56 -6.10
C ALA A 238 2.23 25.66 -6.71
N LEU A 239 1.47 26.71 -6.36
CA LEU A 239 0.14 26.93 -6.93
C LEU A 239 0.20 27.20 -8.45
N ASP A 240 1.13 28.01 -8.92
CA ASP A 240 1.34 28.26 -10.35
C ASP A 240 1.68 26.96 -11.10
N MET A 241 2.55 26.12 -10.53
CA MET A 241 2.87 24.80 -11.07
C MET A 241 1.65 23.87 -11.10
N ILE A 242 0.77 23.92 -10.10
CA ILE A 242 -0.47 23.13 -10.08
C ILE A 242 -1.41 23.57 -11.20
N TYR A 243 -1.56 24.88 -11.45
CA TYR A 243 -2.34 25.37 -12.60
C TYR A 243 -1.74 24.91 -13.93
N TRP A 244 -0.42 25.02 -14.06
CA TRP A 244 0.28 24.50 -15.24
C TRP A 244 0.09 22.98 -15.40
N CYS A 245 0.15 22.20 -14.31
CA CYS A 245 -0.16 20.78 -14.33
C CYS A 245 -1.58 20.51 -14.84
N LYS A 246 -2.58 21.29 -14.38
CA LYS A 246 -3.96 21.17 -14.84
C LYS A 246 -4.08 21.34 -16.35
N GLU A 247 -3.41 22.35 -16.90
CA GLU A 247 -3.39 22.63 -18.34
C GLU A 247 -2.69 21.52 -19.15
N ASN A 248 -1.75 20.78 -18.51
CA ASN A 248 -1.01 19.69 -19.13
C ASN A 248 -1.59 18.29 -18.83
N GLY A 249 -2.85 18.19 -18.37
CA GLY A 249 -3.60 16.94 -18.25
C GLY A 249 -3.24 16.09 -17.02
N PHE A 250 -2.76 16.72 -15.95
CA PHE A 250 -2.60 16.07 -14.67
C PHE A 250 -3.93 15.96 -13.92
N ILE A 251 -4.09 14.89 -13.14
CA ILE A 251 -5.33 14.58 -12.42
C ILE A 251 -5.25 14.85 -10.92
N PHE A 252 -4.06 14.86 -10.33
CA PHE A 252 -3.78 15.28 -8.97
C PHE A 252 -2.31 15.64 -8.79
N VAL A 253 -1.99 16.29 -7.66
CA VAL A 253 -0.62 16.66 -7.27
C VAL A 253 -0.32 16.11 -5.87
N GLU A 254 0.76 15.33 -5.77
CA GLU A 254 1.23 14.73 -4.53
C GLU A 254 2.39 15.55 -3.95
N GLN A 255 2.32 15.84 -2.64
CA GLN A 255 3.29 16.48 -1.77
C GLN A 255 4.08 17.63 -2.42
N PRO A 256 3.41 18.73 -2.83
CA PRO A 256 4.05 19.82 -3.56
C PRO A 256 5.12 20.54 -2.73
N ILE A 257 4.86 20.79 -1.44
CA ILE A 257 5.75 21.52 -0.53
C ILE A 257 6.12 20.71 0.71
N GLY A 258 7.04 21.25 1.52
CA GLY A 258 7.55 20.59 2.73
C GLY A 258 6.47 20.09 3.68
N LYS A 259 6.62 18.89 4.17
CA LYS A 259 5.60 18.12 4.93
C LYS A 259 5.09 18.79 6.21
N TYR A 260 5.83 19.74 6.76
CA TYR A 260 5.45 20.45 7.99
C TYR A 260 4.72 21.78 7.72
N ASN A 261 4.65 22.24 6.47
CA ASN A 261 4.05 23.52 6.07
C ASN A 261 2.55 23.37 5.85
N LEU A 262 1.81 22.94 6.87
CA LEU A 262 0.38 22.61 6.72
C LEU A 262 -0.50 23.85 6.45
N ASP A 263 -0.16 25.02 7.01
CA ASP A 263 -0.89 26.27 6.75
C ASP A 263 -0.75 26.71 5.29
N ASP A 264 0.46 26.62 4.73
CA ASP A 264 0.70 26.91 3.33
C ASP A 264 0.03 25.88 2.42
N MET A 265 0.00 24.60 2.85
CA MET A 265 -0.72 23.55 2.13
C MET A 265 -2.24 23.77 2.13
N ALA A 266 -2.83 24.20 3.25
CA ALA A 266 -4.24 24.54 3.32
C ALA A 266 -4.57 25.70 2.36
N TRP A 267 -3.71 26.72 2.32
CA TRP A 267 -3.85 27.85 1.40
C TRP A 267 -3.77 27.41 -0.08
N ILE A 268 -2.84 26.49 -0.42
CA ILE A 268 -2.72 25.90 -1.76
C ILE A 268 -3.97 25.09 -2.09
N THR A 269 -4.39 24.17 -1.20
CA THR A 269 -5.49 23.24 -1.43
C THR A 269 -6.82 23.96 -1.67
N GLU A 270 -7.09 25.03 -0.92
CA GLU A 270 -8.28 25.87 -1.10
C GLU A 270 -8.36 26.48 -2.50
N ARG A 271 -7.22 26.77 -3.14
CA ARG A 271 -7.10 27.45 -4.43
C ARG A 271 -6.77 26.53 -5.59
N SER A 272 -6.41 25.29 -5.30
CA SER A 272 -5.93 24.33 -6.29
C SER A 272 -7.04 23.86 -7.23
N PRO A 273 -6.84 23.89 -8.56
CA PRO A 273 -7.76 23.31 -9.52
C PRO A 273 -7.67 21.76 -9.59
N LEU A 274 -6.71 21.17 -8.88
CA LEU A 274 -6.47 19.73 -8.79
C LEU A 274 -6.50 19.25 -7.34
N PRO A 275 -6.93 17.99 -7.08
CA PRO A 275 -6.74 17.40 -5.78
C PRO A 275 -5.27 17.40 -5.33
N THR A 276 -5.03 17.71 -4.06
CA THR A 276 -3.71 17.64 -3.42
C THR A 276 -3.64 16.41 -2.53
N VAL A 277 -2.53 15.66 -2.61
CA VAL A 277 -2.35 14.37 -1.93
C VAL A 277 -1.19 14.47 -0.93
N ALA A 278 -1.41 14.09 0.33
CA ALA A 278 -0.39 14.05 1.37
C ALA A 278 0.37 12.71 1.34
N ASP A 279 1.67 12.70 1.04
CA ASP A 279 2.55 11.54 1.17
C ASP A 279 3.41 11.61 2.44
N GLU A 280 4.46 12.42 2.43
CA GLU A 280 5.37 12.54 3.58
C GLU A 280 4.69 13.19 4.79
N SER A 281 3.64 13.98 4.58
CA SER A 281 2.81 14.56 5.64
C SER A 281 1.90 13.54 6.32
N CYS A 282 1.55 12.42 5.65
CA CYS A 282 0.66 11.37 6.15
C CYS A 282 1.43 10.07 6.37
N GLN A 283 1.81 9.77 7.59
CA GLN A 283 2.58 8.58 7.92
C GLN A 283 1.75 7.54 8.67
N ARG A 284 0.97 7.97 9.66
CA ARG A 284 0.21 7.11 10.57
C ARG A 284 -1.26 7.51 10.62
N LEU A 285 -2.08 6.64 11.19
CA LEU A 285 -3.50 6.90 11.46
C LEU A 285 -3.71 8.23 12.19
N SER A 286 -2.84 8.57 13.14
CA SER A 286 -2.92 9.81 13.92
C SER A 286 -2.73 11.10 13.11
N ASP A 287 -2.22 10.99 11.88
CA ASP A 287 -2.00 12.15 11.01
C ASP A 287 -3.23 12.49 10.19
N VAL A 288 -4.05 11.49 9.84
CA VAL A 288 -5.16 11.64 8.89
C VAL A 288 -6.09 12.81 9.24
N ALA A 289 -6.56 12.87 10.50
CA ALA A 289 -7.47 13.93 10.92
C ALA A 289 -6.83 15.33 10.92
N LYS A 290 -5.51 15.42 11.13
CA LYS A 290 -4.76 16.69 11.13
C LYS A 290 -4.60 17.28 9.72
N LEU A 291 -4.71 16.43 8.71
CA LEU A 291 -4.52 16.81 7.32
C LEU A 291 -5.81 17.27 6.63
N GLN A 292 -6.96 17.09 7.28
CA GLN A 292 -8.24 17.56 6.77
C GLN A 292 -8.19 19.08 6.58
N GLY A 293 -8.52 19.54 5.37
CA GLY A 293 -8.42 20.95 4.98
C GLY A 293 -7.05 21.38 4.47
N ALA A 294 -5.96 20.74 4.93
CA ALA A 294 -4.64 20.98 4.34
C ALA A 294 -4.41 20.18 3.05
N PHE A 295 -5.04 19.02 2.92
CA PHE A 295 -4.99 18.20 1.72
C PHE A 295 -6.38 17.67 1.35
N SER A 296 -6.61 17.41 0.05
CA SER A 296 -7.84 16.79 -0.46
C SER A 296 -7.81 15.26 -0.31
N ALA A 297 -6.62 14.68 -0.19
CA ALA A 297 -6.40 13.24 -0.18
C ALA A 297 -5.16 12.88 0.65
N ILE A 298 -5.09 11.60 1.03
CA ILE A 298 -3.92 11.00 1.66
C ILE A 298 -3.34 9.90 0.78
N ASN A 299 -2.02 9.70 0.81
CA ASN A 299 -1.35 8.54 0.24
C ASN A 299 -0.99 7.56 1.38
N ILE A 300 -1.65 6.42 1.43
CA ILE A 300 -1.35 5.34 2.36
C ILE A 300 -0.24 4.48 1.76
N LYS A 301 0.84 4.23 2.52
CA LYS A 301 1.88 3.25 2.16
C LYS A 301 2.11 2.34 3.36
N LEU A 302 2.10 1.02 3.14
CA LEU A 302 2.20 0.04 4.23
C LEU A 302 3.46 0.26 5.07
N MET A 303 4.57 0.65 4.44
CA MET A 303 5.85 0.91 5.10
C MET A 303 5.85 2.15 5.99
N LYS A 304 4.91 3.09 5.79
CA LYS A 304 4.74 4.26 6.66
C LYS A 304 3.83 3.96 7.85
N CYS A 305 2.74 3.23 7.60
CA CYS A 305 1.67 3.03 8.58
C CYS A 305 1.71 1.67 9.29
N THR A 306 2.87 1.02 9.32
CA THR A 306 3.08 -0.25 10.03
C THR A 306 2.30 -1.45 9.48
N GLY A 307 1.79 -1.40 8.25
CA GLY A 307 1.17 -2.53 7.57
C GLY A 307 -0.34 -2.39 7.33
N LEU A 308 -0.97 -3.51 7.01
CA LEU A 308 -2.37 -3.60 6.57
C LEU A 308 -3.38 -3.22 7.66
N ARG A 309 -3.12 -3.60 8.93
CA ARG A 309 -4.04 -3.30 10.04
C ARG A 309 -4.29 -1.80 10.20
N GLU A 310 -3.23 -1.00 10.21
CA GLU A 310 -3.37 0.45 10.34
C GLU A 310 -3.83 1.09 9.04
N ALA A 311 -3.34 0.61 7.88
CA ALA A 311 -3.79 1.07 6.58
C ALA A 311 -5.31 0.95 6.39
N HIS A 312 -5.92 -0.16 6.81
CA HIS A 312 -7.37 -0.36 6.76
C HIS A 312 -8.12 0.67 7.65
N LYS A 313 -7.63 0.92 8.87
CA LYS A 313 -8.17 1.96 9.76
C LYS A 313 -8.05 3.36 9.15
N MET A 314 -6.94 3.64 8.43
CA MET A 314 -6.75 4.92 7.72
C MET A 314 -7.74 5.09 6.56
N VAL A 315 -8.05 4.01 5.83
CA VAL A 315 -9.09 4.02 4.77
C VAL A 315 -10.43 4.43 5.36
N ASP A 316 -10.84 3.81 6.46
CA ASP A 316 -12.13 4.11 7.09
C ASP A 316 -12.20 5.54 7.62
N LEU A 317 -11.13 6.01 8.28
CA LEU A 317 -11.07 7.37 8.81
C LEU A 317 -11.05 8.42 7.68
N ALA A 318 -10.25 8.23 6.64
CA ALA A 318 -10.21 9.16 5.51
C ALA A 318 -11.57 9.29 4.82
N ARG A 319 -12.27 8.17 4.61
CA ARG A 319 -13.63 8.15 4.06
C ARG A 319 -14.63 8.90 4.96
N ALA A 320 -14.57 8.66 6.28
CA ALA A 320 -15.43 9.34 7.24
C ALA A 320 -15.20 10.87 7.24
N LEU A 321 -13.98 11.32 6.94
CA LEU A 321 -13.60 12.73 6.81
C LEU A 321 -13.86 13.31 5.41
N GLY A 322 -14.36 12.52 4.45
CA GLY A 322 -14.61 12.95 3.08
C GLY A 322 -13.33 13.17 2.25
N MET A 323 -12.19 12.63 2.68
CA MET A 323 -10.93 12.71 1.96
C MET A 323 -10.83 11.59 0.92
N LYS A 324 -10.20 11.88 -0.21
CA LYS A 324 -9.83 10.86 -1.19
C LYS A 324 -8.61 10.07 -0.71
N ILE A 325 -8.43 8.89 -1.29
CA ILE A 325 -7.41 7.94 -0.87
C ILE A 325 -6.58 7.50 -2.08
N MET A 326 -5.29 7.70 -1.97
CA MET A 326 -4.28 7.06 -2.80
C MET A 326 -3.62 5.94 -2.00
N LEU A 327 -3.33 4.84 -2.63
CA LEU A 327 -2.53 3.75 -2.06
C LEU A 327 -1.25 3.65 -2.86
N GLY A 328 -0.13 3.92 -2.21
CA GLY A 328 1.19 3.90 -2.81
C GLY A 328 2.11 2.83 -2.24
N CYS A 329 3.28 2.73 -2.85
CA CYS A 329 4.37 1.87 -2.41
C CYS A 329 5.69 2.62 -2.29
N MET A 330 6.71 1.97 -1.75
CA MET A 330 8.09 2.45 -1.82
C MET A 330 8.74 1.93 -3.09
N SER A 331 9.60 2.74 -3.69
CA SER A 331 10.34 2.30 -4.88
C SER A 331 11.21 1.10 -4.55
N GLY A 332 11.01 0.01 -5.29
CA GLY A 332 11.73 -1.26 -5.11
C GLY A 332 11.07 -2.24 -4.14
N GLU A 333 9.82 -2.01 -3.71
CA GLU A 333 9.00 -3.04 -3.07
C GLU A 333 8.85 -4.24 -4.00
N THR A 334 8.88 -5.45 -3.43
CA THR A 334 8.66 -6.70 -4.18
C THR A 334 7.16 -7.01 -4.31
N SER A 335 6.84 -8.04 -5.06
CA SER A 335 5.48 -8.55 -5.20
C SER A 335 4.80 -8.90 -3.87
N VAL A 336 5.54 -9.14 -2.79
CA VAL A 336 4.96 -9.44 -1.46
C VAL A 336 4.24 -8.22 -0.89
N ALA A 337 4.91 -7.08 -0.77
CA ALA A 337 4.28 -5.87 -0.24
C ALA A 337 3.23 -5.32 -1.21
N ILE A 338 3.50 -5.37 -2.52
CA ILE A 338 2.53 -4.93 -3.54
C ILE A 338 1.25 -5.79 -3.49
N SER A 339 1.36 -7.12 -3.38
CA SER A 339 0.20 -8.00 -3.25
C SER A 339 -0.59 -7.76 -1.95
N ALA A 340 0.12 -7.45 -0.86
CA ALA A 340 -0.52 -7.06 0.39
C ALA A 340 -1.28 -5.74 0.25
N ALA A 341 -0.66 -4.70 -0.29
CA ALA A 341 -1.30 -3.41 -0.54
C ALA A 341 -2.52 -3.57 -1.47
N ALA A 342 -2.42 -4.39 -2.52
CA ALA A 342 -3.50 -4.63 -3.47
C ALA A 342 -4.79 -5.16 -2.82
N GLN A 343 -4.72 -5.76 -1.61
CA GLN A 343 -5.92 -6.18 -0.88
C GLN A 343 -6.82 -5.01 -0.47
N LEU A 344 -6.25 -3.80 -0.34
CA LEU A 344 -6.99 -2.56 -0.05
C LEU A 344 -7.41 -1.79 -1.31
N SER A 345 -6.89 -2.15 -2.49
CA SER A 345 -7.13 -1.40 -3.74
C SER A 345 -8.59 -1.19 -4.09
N PRO A 346 -9.55 -2.11 -3.82
CA PRO A 346 -10.95 -1.85 -4.14
C PRO A 346 -11.60 -0.74 -3.29
N ALA A 347 -10.90 -0.27 -2.27
CA ALA A 347 -11.38 0.72 -1.31
C ALA A 347 -10.83 2.13 -1.52
N ILE A 348 -10.08 2.39 -2.59
CA ILE A 348 -9.33 3.64 -2.80
C ILE A 348 -9.66 4.30 -4.13
N ASP A 349 -9.25 5.56 -4.29
CA ASP A 349 -9.48 6.34 -5.52
C ASP A 349 -8.35 6.17 -6.54
N TRP A 350 -7.09 6.08 -6.09
CA TRP A 350 -5.91 5.99 -6.96
C TRP A 350 -4.89 4.99 -6.43
N ALA A 351 -4.32 4.18 -7.33
CA ALA A 351 -3.25 3.24 -7.02
C ALA A 351 -1.91 3.67 -7.65
N ASP A 352 -0.84 3.52 -6.88
CA ASP A 352 0.56 3.73 -7.27
C ASP A 352 1.38 2.55 -6.72
N LEU A 353 1.11 1.38 -7.27
CA LEU A 353 1.60 0.08 -6.81
C LEU A 353 2.51 -0.58 -7.85
N ASP A 354 3.44 0.19 -8.38
CA ASP A 354 4.36 -0.24 -9.44
C ASP A 354 5.75 -0.64 -8.95
N GLY A 355 5.98 -0.70 -7.63
CA GLY A 355 7.30 -0.97 -7.05
C GLY A 355 7.99 -2.23 -7.61
N ASN A 356 7.22 -3.31 -7.79
CA ASN A 356 7.71 -4.57 -8.34
C ASN A 356 7.90 -4.55 -9.87
N LEU A 357 7.25 -3.63 -10.57
CA LEU A 357 7.39 -3.47 -12.02
C LEU A 357 8.68 -2.73 -12.39
N LEU A 358 9.27 -2.02 -11.45
CA LEU A 358 10.49 -1.23 -11.64
C LEU A 358 11.78 -2.00 -11.34
N ILE A 359 11.69 -3.25 -10.86
CA ILE A 359 12.84 -4.09 -10.48
C ILE A 359 13.00 -5.31 -11.38
N ASN A 360 14.20 -5.87 -11.44
CA ASN A 360 14.54 -7.01 -12.31
C ASN A 360 14.87 -8.31 -11.55
N ASN A 361 14.84 -8.28 -10.23
CA ASN A 361 15.21 -9.41 -9.37
C ASN A 361 14.23 -9.66 -8.23
N ASP A 362 12.93 -9.56 -8.51
CA ASP A 362 11.89 -9.91 -7.54
C ASP A 362 12.06 -11.39 -7.13
N PRO A 363 12.23 -11.69 -5.82
CA PRO A 363 12.41 -13.07 -5.37
C PRO A 363 11.11 -13.89 -5.30
N PHE A 364 9.98 -13.30 -5.64
CA PHE A 364 8.66 -13.92 -5.59
C PHE A 364 7.98 -13.95 -6.96
N GLU A 365 7.23 -15.01 -7.23
CA GLU A 365 6.27 -15.04 -8.34
C GLU A 365 4.99 -14.36 -7.87
N GLY A 366 4.86 -13.09 -8.17
CA GLY A 366 3.77 -12.26 -7.70
C GLY A 366 2.94 -11.64 -8.82
N MET A 367 2.24 -10.55 -8.48
CA MET A 367 1.43 -9.79 -9.42
C MET A 367 2.28 -9.27 -10.59
N LYS A 368 1.76 -9.47 -11.80
CA LYS A 368 2.32 -8.95 -13.05
C LYS A 368 1.36 -7.94 -13.66
#